data_0fc6ed9e79f719eae2cf5c5457331074
#
_entry.id   0fc6ed9e79f719eae2cf5c5457331074
#
_cell.length_a   1.000
_cell.length_b   1.000
_cell.length_c   1.000
_cell.angle_alpha   90.00
_cell.angle_beta   90.00
_cell.angle_gamma   90.00
#
_symmetry.space_group_name_H-M   'P 1'
#
loop_
_entity.id
_entity.type
_entity.pdbx_description
1 polymer ?
#
loop_
_entity_poly.entity_id
_entity_poly.type
_entity_poly.pdbx_seq_one_letter_code
_entity_poly.pdbx_strand_id
1 'polypeptide(L)'
;MTPYLITSFEEATMAALIHEPYGYDHADIFKKPQIKYIYNYLKSFMPEIPKGKKTVGSILLEHEYIDRDFLEDYSRFYLGRFGNDGYKCARLHFFSCDLTHKRLDALLAGDVGEMLDDAEDDNAVKTLEQLQSHYLGFMVIKPLTRTFVGKTCLRVSGDRGVGKKKIDKPYDVNLFGIKLTIDSIAFQEQDKVVAACATTAIWTALHSSPGRSVKDIKSCSEITTAALNFVDGSSNGFPNKELTNKQIQRTLDIEGLRYHNNSLEESTPESFRESLVAHINSNLPVILTGKVYGVEPNEAGEYVKAGHAITALGYDFRGDSKWVYVHDDRLGPYARAEMVMLDEFFGESTPEAVKGRWGLAMSIRVLALMEN
;
A
#
# COMPACT_ATOMS: atom_id res chain seq x y z
N MET A 1 -11.23 -14.09 26.20
CA MET A 1 -10.21 -13.46 25.35
C MET A 1 -10.82 -12.15 24.88
N THR A 2 -10.16 -11.03 25.14
CA THR A 2 -10.62 -9.72 24.63
C THR A 2 -10.54 -9.73 23.11
N PRO A 3 -11.53 -9.21 22.37
CA PRO A 3 -11.54 -9.24 20.91
C PRO A 3 -10.45 -8.35 20.28
N TYR A 4 -9.76 -7.55 21.09
CA TYR A 4 -8.71 -6.64 20.65
C TYR A 4 -7.64 -6.43 21.72
N LEU A 5 -6.46 -5.96 21.25
CA LEU A 5 -5.36 -5.46 22.08
C LEU A 5 -5.01 -4.04 21.68
N ILE A 6 -4.66 -3.19 22.64
CA ILE A 6 -4.19 -1.83 22.39
C ILE A 6 -2.81 -1.66 23.01
N THR A 7 -1.89 -1.07 22.24
CA THR A 7 -0.53 -0.77 22.69
C THR A 7 -0.10 0.62 22.22
N SER A 8 1.01 1.14 22.78
CA SER A 8 1.65 2.37 22.28
C SER A 8 2.17 2.16 20.84
N PHE A 9 2.23 3.27 20.08
CA PHE A 9 2.79 3.27 18.72
C PHE A 9 4.31 3.27 18.78
N GLU A 10 4.90 2.08 18.72
CA GLU A 10 6.35 1.85 18.67
C GLU A 10 6.64 0.73 17.66
N GLU A 11 7.85 0.72 17.07
CA GLU A 11 8.23 -0.30 16.09
C GLU A 11 8.19 -1.72 16.68
N ALA A 12 8.69 -1.86 17.91
CA ALA A 12 8.71 -3.15 18.60
C ALA A 12 7.29 -3.65 18.94
N THR A 13 6.39 -2.76 19.40
CA THR A 13 5.01 -3.12 19.72
C THR A 13 4.21 -3.44 18.45
N MET A 14 4.44 -2.72 17.35
CA MET A 14 3.85 -3.05 16.06
C MET A 14 4.27 -4.45 15.60
N ALA A 15 5.55 -4.79 15.72
CA ALA A 15 6.04 -6.13 15.39
C ALA A 15 5.43 -7.21 16.30
N ALA A 16 5.29 -6.93 17.60
CA ALA A 16 4.67 -7.85 18.54
C ALA A 16 3.18 -8.11 18.19
N LEU A 17 2.44 -7.08 17.81
CA LEU A 17 1.04 -7.20 17.39
C LEU A 17 0.89 -7.92 16.04
N ILE A 18 1.87 -7.85 15.15
CA ILE A 18 1.90 -8.65 13.90
C ILE A 18 2.21 -10.12 14.20
N HIS A 19 3.10 -10.38 15.14
CA HIS A 19 3.46 -11.74 15.56
C HIS A 19 2.28 -12.46 16.27
N GLU A 20 1.53 -11.73 17.09
CA GLU A 20 0.56 -12.29 18.05
C GLU A 20 -0.48 -13.22 17.40
N PRO A 21 -1.19 -12.88 16.30
CA PRO A 21 -2.26 -13.73 15.79
C PRO A 21 -1.78 -15.04 15.15
N TYR A 22 -0.56 -15.09 14.63
CA TYR A 22 -0.10 -16.22 13.81
C TYR A 22 1.31 -16.73 14.14
N GLY A 23 2.01 -16.12 15.08
CA GLY A 23 3.35 -16.54 15.49
C GLY A 23 4.42 -16.34 14.43
N TYR A 24 4.32 -15.29 13.59
CA TYR A 24 5.35 -15.00 12.60
C TYR A 24 6.70 -14.69 13.25
N ASP A 25 7.79 -15.12 12.62
CA ASP A 25 9.12 -14.83 13.11
C ASP A 25 9.36 -13.31 13.17
N HIS A 26 9.79 -12.81 14.33
CA HIS A 26 10.09 -11.39 14.52
C HIS A 26 11.18 -10.89 13.57
N ALA A 27 12.19 -11.71 13.27
CA ALA A 27 13.24 -11.33 12.33
C ALA A 27 12.70 -11.14 10.91
N ASP A 28 11.72 -11.93 10.51
CA ASP A 28 11.04 -11.78 9.20
C ASP A 28 10.17 -10.52 9.17
N ILE A 29 9.50 -10.18 10.27
CA ILE A 29 8.70 -8.95 10.39
C ILE A 29 9.61 -7.72 10.26
N PHE A 30 10.71 -7.65 11.02
CA PHE A 30 11.64 -6.51 10.99
C PHE A 30 12.40 -6.36 9.67
N LYS A 31 12.66 -7.47 8.95
CA LYS A 31 13.29 -7.42 7.61
C LYS A 31 12.37 -6.95 6.50
N LYS A 32 11.05 -6.92 6.75
CA LYS A 32 10.08 -6.61 5.72
C LYS A 32 10.06 -5.11 5.38
N PRO A 33 10.41 -4.72 4.14
CA PRO A 33 10.46 -3.31 3.74
C PRO A 33 9.13 -2.58 3.94
N GLN A 34 8.01 -3.27 3.64
CA GLN A 34 6.66 -2.72 3.78
C GLN A 34 6.34 -2.33 5.22
N ILE A 35 6.71 -3.16 6.20
CA ILE A 35 6.45 -2.87 7.62
C ILE A 35 7.26 -1.66 8.07
N LYS A 36 8.54 -1.62 7.75
CA LYS A 36 9.41 -0.48 8.06
C LYS A 36 8.91 0.81 7.39
N TYR A 37 8.48 0.69 6.13
CA TYR A 37 7.93 1.83 5.40
C TYR A 37 6.63 2.33 6.05
N ILE A 38 5.66 1.45 6.32
CA ILE A 38 4.38 1.79 6.94
C ILE A 38 4.59 2.43 8.31
N TYR A 39 5.47 1.88 9.14
CA TYR A 39 5.81 2.46 10.43
C TYR A 39 6.33 3.90 10.29
N ASN A 40 7.33 4.12 9.43
CA ASN A 40 7.89 5.46 9.21
C ASN A 40 6.88 6.44 8.59
N TYR A 41 6.02 5.94 7.68
CA TYR A 41 4.94 6.74 7.10
C TYR A 41 3.96 7.22 8.16
N LEU A 42 3.49 6.32 9.02
CA LEU A 42 2.58 6.65 10.12
C LEU A 42 3.22 7.55 11.17
N LYS A 43 4.51 7.35 11.46
CA LYS A 43 5.27 8.19 12.38
C LYS A 43 5.27 9.67 11.99
N SER A 44 5.18 9.97 10.69
CA SER A 44 5.11 11.35 10.20
C SER A 44 3.81 12.10 10.59
N PHE A 45 2.78 11.38 11.03
CA PHE A 45 1.52 11.95 11.53
C PHE A 45 1.45 12.04 13.06
N MET A 46 2.45 11.48 13.75
CA MET A 46 2.47 11.55 15.21
C MET A 46 2.90 12.93 15.68
N PRO A 47 2.34 13.43 16.78
CA PRO A 47 2.78 14.69 17.36
C PRO A 47 4.28 14.63 17.72
N GLU A 48 4.98 15.75 17.54
CA GLU A 48 6.34 15.88 18.04
C GLU A 48 6.36 15.79 19.57
N ILE A 49 7.19 14.88 20.07
CA ILE A 49 7.27 14.62 21.51
C ILE A 49 8.48 15.34 22.07
N PRO A 50 8.33 16.15 23.15
CA PRO A 50 9.46 16.67 23.91
C PRO A 50 10.33 15.51 24.43
N LYS A 51 11.67 15.68 24.37
CA LYS A 51 12.61 14.68 24.87
C LYS A 51 12.21 14.20 26.27
N GLY A 52 12.02 12.88 26.42
CA GLY A 52 11.72 12.23 27.69
C GLY A 52 10.23 11.93 27.97
N LYS A 53 9.31 12.28 27.06
CA LYS A 53 7.90 11.85 27.16
C LYS A 53 7.64 10.60 26.29
N LYS A 54 6.62 9.80 26.68
CA LYS A 54 6.18 8.61 25.90
C LYS A 54 5.57 9.01 24.57
N THR A 55 5.69 8.15 23.58
CA THR A 55 5.10 8.30 22.24
C THR A 55 3.58 8.51 22.38
N VAL A 56 3.08 9.57 21.79
CA VAL A 56 1.64 9.80 21.70
C VAL A 56 1.19 9.11 20.41
N GLY A 57 0.46 8.01 20.53
CA GLY A 57 -0.07 7.24 19.45
C GLY A 57 -0.32 5.80 19.88
N SER A 58 -1.30 5.17 19.26
CA SER A 58 -1.71 3.81 19.62
C SER A 58 -1.91 2.93 18.41
N ILE A 59 -1.67 1.64 18.62
CA ILE A 59 -2.00 0.57 17.68
C ILE A 59 -3.03 -0.33 18.36
N LEU A 60 -4.12 -0.60 17.66
CA LEU A 60 -5.14 -1.55 18.07
C LEU A 60 -5.11 -2.76 17.16
N LEU A 61 -4.94 -3.94 17.71
CA LEU A 61 -5.10 -5.23 17.02
C LEU A 61 -6.52 -5.75 17.21
N GLU A 62 -7.24 -5.93 16.11
CA GLU A 62 -8.49 -6.69 16.02
C GLU A 62 -8.16 -8.12 15.61
N HIS A 63 -8.45 -9.11 16.49
CA HIS A 63 -7.97 -10.48 16.32
C HIS A 63 -8.65 -11.27 15.20
N GLU A 64 -9.96 -11.17 15.06
CA GLU A 64 -10.71 -11.94 14.09
C GLU A 64 -11.40 -11.02 13.08
N TYR A 65 -10.69 -10.73 12.00
CA TYR A 65 -11.21 -9.92 10.90
C TYR A 65 -11.39 -10.77 9.65
N ILE A 66 -12.50 -10.60 8.97
CA ILE A 66 -12.73 -11.24 7.67
C ILE A 66 -12.54 -10.19 6.58
N ASP A 67 -11.39 -10.24 5.90
CA ASP A 67 -11.16 -9.44 4.73
C ASP A 67 -11.80 -10.10 3.50
N ARG A 68 -12.68 -9.38 2.82
CA ARG A 68 -13.40 -9.88 1.67
C ARG A 68 -12.47 -10.34 0.54
N ASP A 69 -11.45 -9.52 0.23
CA ASP A 69 -10.58 -9.81 -0.91
C ASP A 69 -9.71 -11.03 -0.61
N PHE A 70 -9.21 -11.14 0.63
CA PHE A 70 -8.46 -12.33 1.03
C PHE A 70 -9.35 -13.57 1.12
N LEU A 71 -10.58 -13.46 1.58
CA LEU A 71 -11.52 -14.59 1.62
C LEU A 71 -11.79 -15.14 0.21
N GLU A 72 -11.93 -14.26 -0.78
CA GLU A 72 -12.10 -14.64 -2.18
C GLU A 72 -10.84 -15.32 -2.72
N ASP A 73 -9.66 -14.75 -2.49
CA ASP A 73 -8.37 -15.32 -2.88
C ASP A 73 -8.14 -16.67 -2.17
N TYR A 74 -8.53 -16.77 -0.90
CA TYR A 74 -8.45 -17.99 -0.12
C TYR A 74 -9.33 -19.10 -0.69
N SER A 75 -10.59 -18.80 -0.99
CA SER A 75 -11.54 -19.78 -1.52
C SER A 75 -11.12 -20.32 -2.89
N ARG A 76 -10.53 -19.49 -3.73
CA ARG A 76 -10.10 -19.85 -5.09
C ARG A 76 -8.78 -20.59 -5.15
N PHE A 77 -7.88 -20.28 -4.22
CA PHE A 77 -6.50 -20.78 -4.31
C PHE A 77 -5.98 -21.45 -3.04
N TYR A 78 -6.09 -20.81 -1.88
CA TYR A 78 -5.44 -21.31 -0.67
C TYR A 78 -6.15 -22.49 -0.02
N LEU A 79 -7.48 -22.62 -0.19
CA LEU A 79 -8.28 -23.68 0.40
C LEU A 79 -7.80 -25.10 0.00
N GLY A 80 -7.31 -25.25 -1.22
CA GLY A 80 -6.82 -26.54 -1.75
C GLY A 80 -5.37 -26.87 -1.38
N ARG A 81 -4.66 -25.99 -0.64
CA ARG A 81 -3.27 -26.25 -0.27
C ARG A 81 -3.14 -27.11 0.98
N PHE A 82 -2.10 -27.95 0.99
CA PHE A 82 -1.66 -28.60 2.24
C PHE A 82 -1.08 -27.55 3.20
N GLY A 83 -1.42 -27.62 4.49
CA GLY A 83 -0.99 -26.62 5.47
C GLY A 83 -1.83 -25.37 5.38
N ASN A 84 -3.12 -25.50 5.66
CA ASN A 84 -4.08 -24.42 5.62
C ASN A 84 -4.01 -23.60 6.90
N ASP A 85 -3.53 -22.34 6.78
CA ASP A 85 -3.40 -21.39 7.89
C ASP A 85 -4.73 -20.70 8.25
N GLY A 86 -5.82 -21.03 7.52
CA GLY A 86 -7.15 -20.49 7.72
C GLY A 86 -7.44 -19.23 6.87
N TYR A 87 -8.68 -18.76 6.96
CA TYR A 87 -9.19 -17.62 6.19
C TYR A 87 -9.41 -16.36 7.03
N LYS A 88 -9.32 -16.47 8.35
CA LYS A 88 -9.45 -15.35 9.25
C LYS A 88 -8.18 -14.52 9.25
N CYS A 89 -8.34 -13.24 9.00
CA CYS A 89 -7.28 -12.25 9.11
C CYS A 89 -7.28 -11.63 10.51
N ALA A 90 -6.24 -10.86 10.81
CA ALA A 90 -6.26 -9.85 11.87
C ALA A 90 -6.19 -8.46 11.22
N ARG A 91 -6.49 -7.40 11.98
CA ARG A 91 -6.43 -6.04 11.46
C ARG A 91 -5.82 -5.11 12.51
N LEU A 92 -4.76 -4.38 12.12
CA LEU A 92 -4.21 -3.31 12.92
C LEU A 92 -4.90 -2.01 12.56
N HIS A 93 -5.29 -1.24 13.57
CA HIS A 93 -5.75 0.14 13.44
C HIS A 93 -4.75 1.08 14.09
N PHE A 94 -4.54 2.25 13.48
CA PHE A 94 -3.55 3.22 13.91
C PHE A 94 -4.20 4.54 14.30
N PHE A 95 -3.78 5.08 15.44
CA PHE A 95 -4.28 6.35 15.97
C PHE A 95 -3.14 7.26 16.38
N SER A 96 -3.28 8.57 16.14
CA SER A 96 -2.33 9.60 16.57
C SER A 96 -2.58 10.14 17.99
N CYS A 97 -3.34 9.42 18.80
CA CYS A 97 -3.65 9.74 20.18
C CYS A 97 -3.32 8.56 21.09
N ASP A 98 -3.26 8.81 22.39
CA ASP A 98 -3.17 7.75 23.40
C ASP A 98 -4.55 7.16 23.65
N LEU A 99 -4.82 6.00 23.02
CA LEU A 99 -6.05 5.23 23.18
C LEU A 99 -5.79 4.08 24.16
N THR A 100 -6.62 4.00 25.22
CA THR A 100 -6.57 2.90 26.21
C THR A 100 -7.78 1.98 26.07
N HIS A 101 -7.70 0.76 26.62
CA HIS A 101 -8.84 -0.17 26.65
C HIS A 101 -10.05 0.46 27.34
N LYS A 102 -9.85 1.09 28.53
CA LYS A 102 -10.93 1.77 29.28
C LYS A 102 -11.65 2.82 28.43
N ARG A 103 -10.89 3.62 27.66
CA ARG A 103 -11.45 4.67 26.79
C ARG A 103 -12.23 4.08 25.61
N LEU A 104 -11.69 3.05 24.97
CA LEU A 104 -12.40 2.41 23.87
C LEU A 104 -13.67 1.71 24.34
N ASP A 105 -13.63 1.00 25.48
CA ASP A 105 -14.80 0.33 26.07
C ASP A 105 -15.91 1.33 26.40
N ALA A 106 -15.57 2.49 26.96
CA ALA A 106 -16.54 3.54 27.23
C ALA A 106 -17.15 4.14 25.95
N LEU A 107 -16.35 4.35 24.90
CA LEU A 107 -16.86 4.80 23.60
C LEU A 107 -17.80 3.75 22.96
N LEU A 108 -17.49 2.45 23.10
CA LEU A 108 -18.32 1.35 22.61
C LEU A 108 -19.64 1.24 23.41
N ALA A 109 -19.59 1.46 24.71
CA ALA A 109 -20.78 1.46 25.57
C ALA A 109 -21.68 2.70 25.38
N GLY A 110 -21.18 3.75 24.74
CA GLY A 110 -21.87 5.04 24.64
C GLY A 110 -21.86 5.83 25.94
N ASP A 111 -21.02 5.46 26.89
CA ASP A 111 -20.96 5.99 28.27
C ASP A 111 -19.89 7.08 28.38
N VAL A 112 -20.19 8.23 27.78
CA VAL A 112 -19.27 9.39 27.72
C VAL A 112 -19.21 10.12 29.09
N GLY A 113 -20.16 9.88 29.97
CA GLY A 113 -20.31 10.61 31.26
C GLY A 113 -19.23 10.29 32.28
N GLU A 114 -18.82 9.03 32.41
CA GLU A 114 -17.79 8.60 33.39
C GLU A 114 -16.35 8.98 33.03
N MET A 115 -16.11 9.36 31.76
CA MET A 115 -14.78 9.75 31.29
C MET A 115 -14.33 11.15 31.70
N LEU A 116 -15.25 11.98 32.20
CA LEU A 116 -14.97 13.38 32.53
C LEU A 116 -14.17 13.56 33.82
N ASP A 117 -14.08 12.53 34.68
CA ASP A 117 -13.37 12.61 35.97
C ASP A 117 -11.84 12.38 35.87
N ASP A 118 -11.31 11.82 34.77
CA ASP A 118 -9.87 11.72 34.54
C ASP A 118 -9.34 13.00 33.87
N ALA A 119 -9.56 14.16 34.49
CA ALA A 119 -9.39 15.51 33.93
C ALA A 119 -7.93 15.97 33.71
N GLU A 120 -6.93 15.12 33.93
CA GLU A 120 -5.51 15.54 33.87
C GLU A 120 -4.83 15.37 32.49
N ASP A 121 -5.51 14.76 31.48
CA ASP A 121 -4.92 14.54 30.15
C ASP A 121 -5.71 15.28 29.05
N ASP A 122 -5.25 16.48 28.69
CA ASP A 122 -5.84 17.30 27.62
C ASP A 122 -5.83 16.62 26.25
N ASN A 123 -5.05 15.54 26.06
CA ASN A 123 -4.95 14.76 24.82
C ASN A 123 -5.85 13.51 24.82
N ALA A 124 -6.66 13.32 25.85
CA ALA A 124 -7.53 12.16 25.95
C ALA A 124 -8.71 12.23 24.97
N VAL A 125 -8.91 11.16 24.20
CA VAL A 125 -10.10 11.01 23.33
C VAL A 125 -11.35 10.81 24.21
N LYS A 126 -12.31 11.72 24.09
CA LYS A 126 -13.55 11.74 24.86
C LYS A 126 -14.80 11.52 24.00
N THR A 127 -14.69 11.65 22.67
CA THR A 127 -15.82 11.52 21.76
C THR A 127 -15.44 10.70 20.50
N LEU A 128 -16.46 10.16 19.81
CA LEU A 128 -16.27 9.48 18.53
C LEU A 128 -15.70 10.40 17.45
N GLU A 129 -16.02 11.68 17.47
CA GLU A 129 -15.48 12.68 16.54
C GLU A 129 -13.98 12.89 16.76
N GLN A 130 -13.55 12.95 18.04
CA GLN A 130 -12.13 13.01 18.37
C GLN A 130 -11.42 11.72 17.94
N LEU A 131 -12.00 10.53 18.20
CA LEU A 131 -11.45 9.27 17.74
C LEU A 131 -11.27 9.27 16.21
N GLN A 132 -12.29 9.72 15.45
CA GLN A 132 -12.24 9.87 14.02
C GLN A 132 -11.12 10.84 13.57
N SER A 133 -10.92 11.94 14.26
CA SER A 133 -9.91 12.94 13.92
C SER A 133 -8.48 12.39 14.06
N HIS A 134 -8.27 11.49 15.02
CA HIS A 134 -7.00 10.82 15.30
C HIS A 134 -6.80 9.52 14.51
N TYR A 135 -7.81 9.04 13.79
CA TYR A 135 -7.71 7.80 13.05
C TYR A 135 -6.76 7.93 11.85
N LEU A 136 -5.73 7.10 11.78
CA LEU A 136 -4.70 7.11 10.73
C LEU A 136 -4.88 6.00 9.70
N GLY A 137 -5.83 5.09 9.90
CA GLY A 137 -6.12 3.99 9.00
C GLY A 137 -5.85 2.62 9.58
N PHE A 138 -5.78 1.62 8.69
CA PHE A 138 -5.64 0.22 9.08
C PHE A 138 -4.72 -0.56 8.14
N MET A 139 -4.25 -1.71 8.63
CA MET A 139 -3.54 -2.73 7.87
C MET A 139 -4.09 -4.10 8.22
N VAL A 140 -4.52 -4.85 7.22
CA VAL A 140 -4.93 -6.26 7.37
C VAL A 140 -3.69 -7.14 7.43
N ILE A 141 -3.67 -8.09 8.37
CA ILE A 141 -2.65 -9.12 8.48
C ILE A 141 -3.27 -10.42 7.99
N LYS A 142 -2.77 -10.94 6.85
CA LYS A 142 -3.21 -12.21 6.27
C LYS A 142 -2.51 -13.38 6.95
N PRO A 143 -3.14 -14.54 7.13
CA PRO A 143 -2.51 -15.75 7.68
C PRO A 143 -1.56 -16.42 6.67
N LEU A 144 -0.59 -15.67 6.14
CA LEU A 144 0.40 -16.12 5.16
C LEU A 144 1.80 -15.82 5.68
N THR A 145 2.61 -16.83 5.92
CA THR A 145 3.90 -16.72 6.62
C THR A 145 4.90 -15.74 6.03
N ARG A 146 4.87 -15.50 4.72
CA ARG A 146 5.85 -14.63 4.04
C ARG A 146 5.25 -13.34 3.46
N THR A 147 3.96 -13.32 3.22
CA THR A 147 3.28 -12.23 2.48
C THR A 147 2.01 -11.82 3.21
N PHE A 148 2.20 -11.46 4.48
CA PHE A 148 1.12 -11.21 5.41
C PHE A 148 0.53 -9.80 5.35
N VAL A 149 1.15 -8.84 4.66
CA VAL A 149 0.61 -7.47 4.53
C VAL A 149 -0.54 -7.48 3.52
N GLY A 150 -1.76 -7.46 4.06
CA GLY A 150 -2.99 -7.40 3.28
C GLY A 150 -3.42 -5.97 2.97
N LYS A 151 -4.72 -5.80 2.75
CA LYS A 151 -5.31 -4.50 2.47
C LYS A 151 -4.93 -3.47 3.53
N THR A 152 -4.28 -2.42 3.09
CA THR A 152 -3.78 -1.34 3.92
C THR A 152 -4.30 -0.02 3.38
N CYS A 153 -5.04 0.72 4.21
CA CYS A 153 -5.55 2.04 3.90
C CYS A 153 -5.05 3.00 4.97
N LEU A 154 -4.16 3.91 4.60
CA LEU A 154 -3.56 4.88 5.51
C LEU A 154 -3.93 6.29 5.10
N ARG A 155 -4.08 7.18 6.10
CA ARG A 155 -4.33 8.60 5.89
C ARG A 155 -3.34 9.19 4.90
N VAL A 156 -3.83 9.88 3.90
CA VAL A 156 -3.00 10.59 2.94
C VAL A 156 -2.55 11.90 3.56
N SER A 157 -1.24 12.19 3.51
CA SER A 157 -0.72 13.46 4.04
C SER A 157 -1.38 14.64 3.33
N GLY A 158 -2.00 15.52 4.11
CA GLY A 158 -2.97 16.51 3.68
C GLY A 158 -2.43 17.77 3.00
N ASP A 159 -1.14 17.87 2.73
CA ASP A 159 -0.59 19.02 2.02
C ASP A 159 -0.95 18.92 0.53
N ARG A 160 -2.02 19.62 0.15
CA ARG A 160 -2.51 19.76 -1.23
C ARG A 160 -2.26 21.20 -1.68
N GLY A 161 -1.90 21.40 -2.93
CA GLY A 161 -1.69 22.73 -3.46
C GLY A 161 -1.31 22.72 -4.93
N VAL A 162 -1.10 23.90 -5.50
CA VAL A 162 -0.61 24.02 -6.87
C VAL A 162 0.72 23.26 -6.99
N GLY A 163 0.84 22.37 -7.96
CA GLY A 163 2.05 21.58 -8.18
C GLY A 163 2.17 20.32 -7.32
N LYS A 164 1.16 19.99 -6.47
CA LYS A 164 1.11 18.74 -5.67
C LYS A 164 -0.29 18.20 -5.58
N LYS A 165 -0.44 16.91 -5.88
CA LYS A 165 -1.71 16.20 -5.73
C LYS A 165 -1.47 14.72 -5.43
N LYS A 166 -2.39 14.13 -4.66
CA LYS A 166 -2.53 12.69 -4.47
C LYS A 166 -3.99 12.31 -4.66
N ILE A 167 -4.23 11.17 -5.30
CA ILE A 167 -5.56 10.58 -5.41
C ILE A 167 -5.88 9.89 -4.09
N ASP A 168 -7.08 10.09 -3.59
CA ASP A 168 -7.66 9.39 -2.45
C ASP A 168 -9.17 9.24 -2.61
N LYS A 169 -9.74 8.31 -1.85
CA LYS A 169 -11.18 8.06 -1.73
C LYS A 169 -11.53 7.74 -0.28
N PRO A 170 -12.77 8.01 0.17
CA PRO A 170 -13.22 7.59 1.48
C PRO A 170 -13.43 6.06 1.53
N TYR A 171 -12.90 5.44 2.56
CA TYR A 171 -13.15 4.05 2.94
C TYR A 171 -13.87 4.02 4.27
N ASP A 172 -15.04 3.38 4.28
CA ASP A 172 -15.77 3.11 5.52
C ASP A 172 -15.12 1.97 6.28
N VAL A 173 -14.90 2.17 7.55
CA VAL A 173 -14.30 1.21 8.47
C VAL A 173 -15.23 1.00 9.64
N ASN A 174 -15.57 -0.26 9.92
CA ASN A 174 -16.30 -0.63 11.13
C ASN A 174 -15.31 -1.16 12.16
N LEU A 175 -15.25 -0.52 13.32
CA LEU A 175 -14.46 -0.94 14.47
C LEU A 175 -15.43 -1.30 15.62
N PHE A 176 -15.80 -2.57 15.72
CA PHE A 176 -16.74 -3.09 16.75
C PHE A 176 -18.06 -2.31 16.84
N GLY A 177 -18.58 -1.81 15.71
CA GLY A 177 -19.80 -0.97 15.66
C GLY A 177 -19.53 0.53 15.53
N ILE A 178 -18.36 1.02 15.91
CA ILE A 178 -17.95 2.41 15.65
C ILE A 178 -17.69 2.56 14.16
N LYS A 179 -18.34 3.54 13.55
CA LYS A 179 -18.11 3.90 12.13
C LYS A 179 -16.99 4.92 12.04
N LEU A 180 -15.91 4.53 11.39
CA LEU A 180 -14.77 5.39 11.04
C LEU A 180 -14.66 5.51 9.53
N THR A 181 -14.00 6.56 9.07
CA THR A 181 -13.72 6.79 7.64
C THR A 181 -12.26 7.16 7.47
N ILE A 182 -11.64 6.69 6.40
CA ILE A 182 -10.28 7.05 6.04
C ILE A 182 -10.18 7.40 4.55
N ASP A 183 -9.67 8.59 4.22
CA ASP A 183 -9.33 8.95 2.84
C ASP A 183 -7.99 8.33 2.47
N SER A 184 -8.02 7.40 1.53
CA SER A 184 -6.87 6.62 1.12
C SER A 184 -7.07 6.04 -0.28
N ILE A 185 -6.08 5.30 -0.78
CA ILE A 185 -6.24 4.24 -1.77
C ILE A 185 -5.68 2.97 -1.16
N ALA A 186 -6.41 1.87 -1.34
CA ALA A 186 -6.00 0.58 -0.80
C ALA A 186 -4.67 0.12 -1.43
N PHE A 187 -3.79 -0.35 -0.57
CA PHE A 187 -2.50 -0.97 -0.88
C PHE A 187 -2.51 -2.42 -0.40
N GLN A 188 -1.79 -3.30 -1.05
CA GLN A 188 -1.42 -4.61 -0.50
C GLN A 188 -0.10 -5.11 -1.06
N GLU A 189 0.52 -6.03 -0.33
CA GLU A 189 1.71 -6.74 -0.77
C GLU A 189 1.35 -7.82 -1.80
N GLN A 190 2.23 -8.03 -2.80
CA GLN A 190 2.12 -9.19 -3.68
C GLN A 190 2.42 -10.49 -2.91
N ASP A 191 1.69 -11.55 -3.20
CA ASP A 191 1.93 -12.88 -2.59
C ASP A 191 2.72 -13.82 -3.51
N LYS A 192 3.03 -13.39 -4.73
CA LYS A 192 3.75 -14.13 -5.78
C LYS A 192 3.04 -15.41 -6.24
N VAL A 193 1.77 -15.52 -5.93
CA VAL A 193 0.95 -16.70 -6.24
C VAL A 193 -0.33 -16.27 -6.95
N VAL A 194 -1.16 -15.51 -6.25
CA VAL A 194 -2.43 -14.96 -6.73
C VAL A 194 -2.26 -13.53 -7.18
N ALA A 195 -1.47 -12.77 -6.41
CA ALA A 195 -1.16 -11.36 -6.65
C ALA A 195 0.30 -11.21 -7.09
N ALA A 196 0.53 -11.05 -8.39
CA ALA A 196 1.78 -10.56 -8.94
C ALA A 196 1.82 -9.02 -8.91
N CYS A 197 2.97 -8.40 -9.16
CA CYS A 197 3.09 -6.94 -9.16
C CYS A 197 2.09 -6.26 -10.09
N ALA A 198 1.90 -6.79 -11.32
CA ALA A 198 0.94 -6.25 -12.26
C ALA A 198 -0.51 -6.41 -11.80
N THR A 199 -0.87 -7.56 -11.21
CA THR A 199 -2.20 -7.77 -10.62
C THR A 199 -2.46 -6.77 -9.50
N THR A 200 -1.48 -6.56 -8.61
CA THR A 200 -1.59 -5.60 -7.50
C THR A 200 -1.69 -4.16 -8.01
N ALA A 201 -0.94 -3.83 -9.07
CA ALA A 201 -1.02 -2.51 -9.71
C ALA A 201 -2.40 -2.26 -10.34
N ILE A 202 -2.97 -3.24 -11.04
CA ILE A 202 -4.34 -3.16 -11.57
C ILE A 202 -5.35 -3.01 -10.44
N TRP A 203 -5.26 -3.82 -9.39
CA TRP A 203 -6.14 -3.76 -8.24
C TRP A 203 -6.12 -2.37 -7.58
N THR A 204 -4.94 -1.79 -7.37
CA THR A 204 -4.78 -0.41 -6.90
C THR A 204 -5.39 0.62 -7.85
N ALA A 205 -5.19 0.46 -9.16
CA ALA A 205 -5.77 1.35 -10.17
C ALA A 205 -7.30 1.29 -10.16
N LEU A 206 -7.89 0.11 -10.01
CA LEU A 206 -9.35 -0.07 -9.87
C LEU A 206 -9.87 0.61 -8.59
N HIS A 207 -9.15 0.48 -7.48
CA HIS A 207 -9.48 1.17 -6.22
C HIS A 207 -9.45 2.69 -6.36
N SER A 208 -8.56 3.23 -7.18
CA SER A 208 -8.43 4.69 -7.38
C SER A 208 -9.32 5.25 -8.49
N SER A 209 -9.86 4.40 -9.37
CA SER A 209 -10.69 4.85 -10.51
C SER A 209 -11.95 5.58 -10.04
N PRO A 210 -12.27 6.76 -10.62
CA PRO A 210 -13.46 7.51 -10.25
C PRO A 210 -14.72 6.73 -10.62
N GLY A 211 -15.79 6.93 -9.84
CA GLY A 211 -17.11 6.31 -10.10
C GLY A 211 -17.22 4.82 -9.75
N ARG A 212 -16.13 4.14 -9.36
CA ARG A 212 -16.19 2.76 -8.85
C ARG A 212 -16.38 2.74 -7.34
N SER A 213 -17.36 1.96 -6.90
CA SER A 213 -17.49 1.64 -5.49
C SER A 213 -16.39 0.66 -5.06
N VAL A 214 -15.84 0.86 -3.87
CA VAL A 214 -14.85 -0.07 -3.27
C VAL A 214 -15.42 -1.50 -3.16
N LYS A 215 -16.74 -1.62 -3.01
CA LYS A 215 -17.43 -2.92 -2.90
C LYS A 215 -17.48 -3.71 -4.21
N ASP A 216 -17.31 -3.04 -5.35
CA ASP A 216 -17.42 -3.66 -6.67
C ASP A 216 -16.07 -4.04 -7.27
N ILE A 217 -14.97 -3.81 -6.52
CA ILE A 217 -13.63 -4.12 -6.98
C ILE A 217 -13.37 -5.61 -6.78
N LYS A 218 -12.88 -6.24 -7.83
CA LYS A 218 -12.53 -7.67 -7.84
C LYS A 218 -11.27 -7.93 -7.02
N SER A 219 -11.18 -9.13 -6.45
CA SER A 219 -9.97 -9.59 -5.76
C SER A 219 -8.81 -9.83 -6.74
N CYS A 220 -7.60 -10.01 -6.22
CA CYS A 220 -6.44 -10.30 -7.06
C CYS A 220 -6.58 -11.61 -7.82
N SER A 221 -7.21 -12.63 -7.24
CA SER A 221 -7.47 -13.90 -7.93
C SER A 221 -8.43 -13.75 -9.10
N GLU A 222 -9.47 -12.93 -8.96
CA GLU A 222 -10.40 -12.64 -10.04
C GLU A 222 -9.73 -11.86 -11.18
N ILE A 223 -8.92 -10.84 -10.83
CA ILE A 223 -8.15 -10.05 -11.79
C ILE A 223 -7.17 -10.94 -12.56
N THR A 224 -6.41 -11.78 -11.86
CA THR A 224 -5.45 -12.71 -12.47
C THR A 224 -6.16 -13.70 -13.38
N THR A 225 -7.27 -14.28 -12.94
CA THR A 225 -8.08 -15.20 -13.75
C THR A 225 -8.59 -14.51 -15.02
N ALA A 226 -9.10 -13.29 -14.91
CA ALA A 226 -9.56 -12.53 -16.06
C ALA A 226 -8.43 -12.22 -17.06
N ALA A 227 -7.24 -11.88 -16.57
CA ALA A 227 -6.06 -11.65 -17.39
C ALA A 227 -5.61 -12.89 -18.19
N LEU A 228 -5.72 -14.07 -17.56
CA LEU A 228 -5.22 -15.34 -18.10
C LEU A 228 -6.24 -16.09 -18.98
N ASN A 229 -7.51 -15.77 -18.91
CA ASN A 229 -8.57 -16.45 -19.67
C ASN A 229 -8.50 -16.21 -21.20
N PHE A 230 -7.44 -15.59 -21.68
CA PHE A 230 -7.18 -15.42 -23.09
C PHE A 230 -6.00 -16.28 -23.52
N VAL A 231 -6.28 -17.23 -24.40
CA VAL A 231 -5.27 -18.10 -25.01
C VAL A 231 -4.62 -17.36 -26.16
N ASP A 232 -3.51 -16.69 -25.90
CA ASP A 232 -2.58 -16.28 -26.91
C ASP A 232 -1.35 -17.17 -26.74
N GLY A 233 -1.31 -18.34 -27.41
CA GLY A 233 -0.16 -19.24 -27.60
C GLY A 233 0.92 -19.39 -26.52
N SER A 234 0.98 -18.49 -25.56
CA SER A 234 1.86 -18.50 -24.39
C SER A 234 1.05 -18.87 -23.16
N SER A 235 1.04 -20.14 -22.84
CA SER A 235 0.34 -20.71 -21.67
C SER A 235 1.03 -20.32 -20.37
N ASN A 236 0.79 -19.13 -19.86
CA ASN A 236 1.06 -18.84 -18.47
C ASN A 236 -0.16 -19.28 -17.66
N GLY A 237 -0.15 -20.53 -17.19
CA GLY A 237 -1.21 -21.06 -16.34
C GLY A 237 -1.27 -20.36 -14.98
N PHE A 238 -2.43 -20.42 -14.34
CA PHE A 238 -2.59 -20.02 -12.93
C PHE A 238 -1.97 -21.10 -12.01
N PRO A 239 -1.20 -20.74 -10.97
CA PRO A 239 -0.80 -19.43 -10.52
C PRO A 239 0.27 -18.77 -11.40
N ASN A 240 0.14 -17.49 -11.68
CA ASN A 240 1.08 -16.79 -12.56
C ASN A 240 1.91 -15.76 -11.79
N LYS A 241 3.19 -15.71 -12.11
CA LYS A 241 4.14 -14.80 -11.49
C LYS A 241 4.19 -13.42 -12.15
N GLU A 242 3.81 -13.31 -13.42
CA GLU A 242 3.94 -12.10 -14.21
C GLU A 242 2.81 -11.98 -15.25
N LEU A 243 2.29 -10.77 -15.43
CA LEU A 243 1.37 -10.46 -16.51
C LEU A 243 2.11 -9.65 -17.59
N THR A 244 1.87 -9.99 -18.85
CA THR A 244 2.32 -9.18 -19.99
C THR A 244 1.49 -7.90 -20.12
N ASN A 245 2.03 -6.89 -20.82
CA ASN A 245 1.28 -5.65 -21.10
C ASN A 245 -0.06 -5.93 -21.79
N LYS A 246 -0.13 -6.92 -22.70
CA LYS A 246 -1.39 -7.35 -23.34
C LYS A 246 -2.41 -7.91 -22.33
N GLN A 247 -1.95 -8.66 -21.34
CA GLN A 247 -2.81 -9.20 -20.28
C GLN A 247 -3.31 -8.10 -19.35
N ILE A 248 -2.47 -7.10 -19.03
CA ILE A 248 -2.87 -5.91 -18.30
C ILE A 248 -3.97 -5.16 -19.06
N GLN A 249 -3.74 -4.84 -20.32
CA GLN A 249 -4.70 -4.14 -21.18
C GLN A 249 -6.02 -4.89 -21.28
N ARG A 250 -5.96 -6.20 -21.52
CA ARG A 250 -7.17 -7.04 -21.56
C ARG A 250 -7.95 -7.02 -20.26
N THR A 251 -7.27 -7.03 -19.11
CA THR A 251 -7.95 -6.94 -17.83
C THR A 251 -8.71 -5.62 -17.72
N LEU A 252 -8.10 -4.51 -18.14
CA LEU A 252 -8.76 -3.21 -18.17
C LEU A 252 -9.98 -3.19 -19.10
N ASP A 253 -9.89 -3.85 -20.28
CA ASP A 253 -11.03 -4.01 -21.19
C ASP A 253 -12.17 -4.81 -20.55
N ILE A 254 -11.87 -5.93 -19.87
CA ILE A 254 -12.85 -6.76 -19.16
C ILE A 254 -13.52 -5.97 -18.04
N GLU A 255 -12.76 -5.07 -17.40
CA GLU A 255 -13.27 -4.16 -16.38
C GLU A 255 -14.08 -2.98 -16.98
N GLY A 256 -14.23 -2.92 -18.28
CA GLY A 256 -14.95 -1.85 -18.98
C GLY A 256 -14.24 -0.50 -18.91
N LEU A 257 -12.93 -0.51 -18.67
CA LEU A 257 -12.12 0.70 -18.63
C LEU A 257 -11.56 1.02 -20.01
N ARG A 258 -11.45 2.30 -20.30
CA ARG A 258 -10.66 2.80 -21.41
C ARG A 258 -9.30 3.24 -20.87
N TYR A 259 -8.26 2.91 -21.59
CA TYR A 259 -6.89 3.26 -21.22
C TYR A 259 -6.17 3.87 -22.42
N HIS A 260 -5.14 4.63 -22.12
CA HIS A 260 -4.21 5.15 -23.10
C HIS A 260 -2.85 4.50 -22.83
N ASN A 261 -2.34 3.80 -23.84
CA ASN A 261 -1.05 3.14 -23.74
C ASN A 261 0.02 4.00 -24.41
N ASN A 262 1.02 4.41 -23.64
CA ASN A 262 2.17 5.18 -24.11
C ASN A 262 3.46 4.41 -23.85
N SER A 263 4.30 4.26 -24.89
CA SER A 263 5.69 3.94 -24.68
C SER A 263 6.41 5.12 -24.02
N LEU A 264 7.14 4.84 -22.93
CA LEU A 264 7.98 5.83 -22.27
C LEU A 264 9.45 5.71 -22.72
N GLU A 265 9.76 4.82 -23.66
CA GLU A 265 11.12 4.55 -24.08
C GLU A 265 11.78 5.78 -24.74
N GLU A 266 11.01 6.51 -25.55
CA GLU A 266 11.45 7.75 -26.23
C GLU A 266 10.91 9.01 -25.57
N SER A 267 10.22 8.90 -24.42
CA SER A 267 9.66 10.05 -23.74
C SER A 267 10.71 10.83 -22.96
N THR A 268 10.53 12.15 -22.90
CA THR A 268 11.34 12.99 -21.98
C THR A 268 10.70 13.04 -20.58
N PRO A 269 11.48 13.35 -19.53
CA PRO A 269 10.93 13.60 -18.19
C PRO A 269 9.80 14.62 -18.19
N GLU A 270 9.91 15.66 -19.03
CA GLU A 270 8.91 16.73 -19.13
C GLU A 270 7.59 16.21 -19.73
N SER A 271 7.64 15.46 -20.84
CA SER A 271 6.43 14.89 -21.45
C SER A 271 5.74 13.89 -20.54
N PHE A 272 6.49 13.08 -19.81
CA PHE A 272 5.95 12.20 -18.77
C PHE A 272 5.30 13.00 -17.65
N ARG A 273 5.96 14.03 -17.14
CA ARG A 273 5.43 14.91 -16.10
C ARG A 273 4.09 15.54 -16.52
N GLU A 274 4.01 16.09 -17.73
CA GLU A 274 2.76 16.68 -18.25
C GLU A 274 1.63 15.66 -18.33
N SER A 275 1.91 14.49 -18.88
CA SER A 275 0.95 13.38 -18.96
C SER A 275 0.49 12.92 -17.58
N LEU A 276 1.43 12.70 -16.65
CA LEU A 276 1.12 12.31 -15.28
C LEU A 276 0.23 13.34 -14.58
N VAL A 277 0.59 14.62 -14.67
CA VAL A 277 -0.17 15.73 -14.06
C VAL A 277 -1.59 15.76 -14.61
N ALA A 278 -1.77 15.61 -15.93
CA ALA A 278 -3.09 15.60 -16.56
C ALA A 278 -3.98 14.45 -16.03
N HIS A 279 -3.43 13.22 -15.94
CA HIS A 279 -4.15 12.07 -15.41
C HIS A 279 -4.49 12.23 -13.94
N ILE A 280 -3.51 12.54 -13.11
CA ILE A 280 -3.71 12.69 -11.65
C ILE A 280 -4.69 13.83 -11.34
N ASN A 281 -4.62 14.95 -12.08
CA ASN A 281 -5.58 16.06 -11.91
C ASN A 281 -7.00 15.67 -12.29
N SER A 282 -7.16 14.71 -13.18
CA SER A 282 -8.45 14.10 -13.53
C SER A 282 -8.87 12.96 -12.60
N ASN A 283 -8.15 12.73 -11.49
CA ASN A 283 -8.30 11.60 -10.57
C ASN A 283 -8.15 10.23 -11.26
N LEU A 284 -7.36 10.15 -12.30
CA LEU A 284 -7.06 8.92 -13.02
C LEU A 284 -5.68 8.39 -12.59
N PRO A 285 -5.59 7.12 -12.14
CA PRO A 285 -4.32 6.49 -11.84
C PRO A 285 -3.52 6.19 -13.11
N VAL A 286 -2.22 6.03 -12.95
CA VAL A 286 -1.34 5.61 -14.05
C VAL A 286 -0.60 4.34 -13.65
N ILE A 287 -0.81 3.25 -14.38
CA ILE A 287 -0.02 2.02 -14.22
C ILE A 287 1.28 2.20 -14.98
N LEU A 288 2.39 2.03 -14.28
CA LEU A 288 3.74 2.14 -14.84
C LEU A 288 4.39 0.75 -14.82
N THR A 289 4.86 0.33 -15.98
CA THR A 289 5.61 -0.93 -16.14
C THR A 289 7.04 -0.64 -16.58
N GLY A 290 7.98 -1.45 -16.13
CA GLY A 290 9.39 -1.23 -16.49
C GLY A 290 10.32 -2.28 -15.90
N LYS A 291 11.61 -2.15 -16.20
CA LYS A 291 12.66 -3.01 -15.63
C LYS A 291 13.23 -2.37 -14.36
N VAL A 292 13.36 -3.15 -13.32
CA VAL A 292 14.01 -2.72 -12.07
C VAL A 292 15.50 -2.97 -12.14
N TYR A 293 16.27 -1.92 -11.88
CA TYR A 293 17.71 -1.98 -11.72
C TYR A 293 18.09 -1.82 -10.26
N GLY A 294 19.02 -2.64 -9.76
CA GLY A 294 19.64 -2.45 -8.44
C GLY A 294 20.74 -1.41 -8.53
N VAL A 295 21.06 -0.78 -7.43
CA VAL A 295 22.25 0.11 -7.31
C VAL A 295 23.53 -0.68 -7.42
N GLU A 296 23.52 -1.94 -6.95
CA GLU A 296 24.63 -2.87 -7.05
C GLU A 296 24.28 -4.02 -8.00
N PRO A 297 25.25 -4.52 -8.77
CA PRO A 297 25.03 -5.69 -9.62
C PRO A 297 24.75 -6.94 -8.76
N ASN A 298 24.09 -7.93 -9.35
CA ASN A 298 23.94 -9.25 -8.77
C ASN A 298 25.26 -10.05 -8.85
N GLU A 299 25.26 -11.27 -8.34
CA GLU A 299 26.45 -12.18 -8.41
C GLU A 299 26.93 -12.48 -9.85
N ALA A 300 26.07 -12.31 -10.84
CA ALA A 300 26.40 -12.44 -12.26
C ALA A 300 26.91 -11.13 -12.90
N GLY A 301 27.04 -10.06 -12.13
CA GLY A 301 27.45 -8.74 -12.63
C GLY A 301 26.32 -7.94 -13.31
N GLU A 302 25.06 -8.39 -13.19
CA GLU A 302 23.92 -7.76 -13.82
C GLU A 302 23.16 -6.81 -12.87
N TYR A 303 22.82 -5.64 -13.34
CA TYR A 303 22.01 -4.66 -12.59
C TYR A 303 20.50 -4.91 -12.71
N VAL A 304 20.06 -5.58 -13.77
CA VAL A 304 18.63 -5.89 -14.00
C VAL A 304 18.17 -6.97 -13.03
N LYS A 305 17.11 -6.69 -12.28
CA LYS A 305 16.56 -7.65 -11.31
C LYS A 305 15.30 -8.35 -11.82
N ALA A 306 14.32 -7.62 -12.39
CA ALA A 306 13.07 -8.18 -12.96
C ALA A 306 12.23 -7.08 -13.59
N GLY A 307 11.21 -7.48 -14.38
CA GLY A 307 10.07 -6.62 -14.69
C GLY A 307 9.28 -6.24 -13.42
N HIS A 308 8.67 -5.07 -13.41
CA HIS A 308 7.85 -4.60 -12.29
C HIS A 308 6.75 -3.67 -12.77
N ALA A 309 5.62 -3.72 -12.09
CA ALA A 309 4.49 -2.82 -12.30
C ALA A 309 4.12 -2.14 -11.00
N ILE A 310 3.87 -0.84 -11.06
CA ILE A 310 3.46 0.00 -9.94
C ILE A 310 2.33 0.92 -10.37
N THR A 311 1.61 1.51 -9.41
CA THR A 311 0.56 2.48 -9.72
C THR A 311 0.92 3.86 -9.19
N ALA A 312 1.05 4.84 -10.09
CA ALA A 312 1.21 6.23 -9.72
C ALA A 312 -0.15 6.84 -9.34
N LEU A 313 -0.18 7.47 -8.18
CA LEU A 313 -1.36 8.03 -7.53
C LEU A 313 -1.20 9.51 -7.16
N GLY A 314 -0.08 10.11 -7.51
CA GLY A 314 0.16 11.50 -7.16
C GLY A 314 1.52 12.00 -7.60
N TYR A 315 1.73 13.29 -7.38
CA TYR A 315 2.99 13.97 -7.68
C TYR A 315 3.24 15.13 -6.72
N ASP A 316 4.49 15.55 -6.60
CA ASP A 316 4.92 16.82 -6.01
C ASP A 316 6.04 17.40 -6.88
N PHE A 317 5.70 18.45 -7.63
CA PHE A 317 6.59 19.14 -8.56
C PHE A 317 6.74 20.62 -8.18
N ARG A 318 6.69 20.92 -6.88
CA ARG A 318 6.89 22.28 -6.35
C ARG A 318 8.37 22.56 -6.20
N GLY A 319 8.79 23.75 -6.63
CA GLY A 319 10.21 24.11 -6.62
C GLY A 319 11.05 23.09 -7.38
N ASP A 320 12.09 22.58 -6.76
CA ASP A 320 12.99 21.56 -7.33
C ASP A 320 12.51 20.11 -7.13
N SER A 321 11.33 19.93 -6.52
CA SER A 321 10.79 18.59 -6.26
C SER A 321 10.42 17.87 -7.55
N LYS A 322 10.83 16.60 -7.67
CA LYS A 322 10.56 15.70 -8.82
C LYS A 322 9.92 14.40 -8.36
N TRP A 323 9.00 14.48 -7.38
CA TRP A 323 8.42 13.30 -6.74
C TRP A 323 7.15 12.82 -7.44
N VAL A 324 7.11 11.51 -7.68
CA VAL A 324 5.91 10.75 -8.04
C VAL A 324 5.52 9.91 -6.84
N TYR A 325 4.25 9.94 -6.43
CA TYR A 325 3.74 9.09 -5.35
C TYR A 325 3.16 7.84 -5.96
N VAL A 326 3.68 6.69 -5.55
CA VAL A 326 3.32 5.39 -6.12
C VAL A 326 2.90 4.40 -5.03
N HIS A 327 2.02 3.47 -5.39
CA HIS A 327 1.89 2.23 -4.64
C HIS A 327 2.85 1.21 -5.26
N ASP A 328 3.87 0.84 -4.51
CA ASP A 328 4.82 -0.23 -4.86
C ASP A 328 4.64 -1.37 -3.86
N ASP A 329 4.11 -2.49 -4.32
CA ASP A 329 3.82 -3.69 -3.53
C ASP A 329 5.05 -4.26 -2.79
N ARG A 330 6.26 -3.89 -3.22
CA ARG A 330 7.54 -4.26 -2.58
C ARG A 330 8.03 -3.23 -1.57
N LEU A 331 7.41 -2.03 -1.52
CA LEU A 331 7.85 -0.95 -0.65
C LEU A 331 6.74 -0.46 0.27
N GLY A 332 5.64 0.08 -0.27
CA GLY A 332 4.55 0.57 0.55
C GLY A 332 3.59 1.53 -0.17
N PRO A 333 2.55 1.99 0.54
CA PRO A 333 1.58 2.92 0.00
C PRO A 333 2.15 4.33 -0.10
N TYR A 334 1.80 5.06 -1.18
CA TYR A 334 2.25 6.43 -1.45
C TYR A 334 3.76 6.62 -1.33
N ALA A 335 4.53 5.60 -1.73
CA ALA A 335 5.99 5.67 -1.74
C ALA A 335 6.46 6.79 -2.69
N ARG A 336 7.52 7.48 -2.29
CA ARG A 336 8.14 8.52 -3.11
C ARG A 336 9.08 7.87 -4.11
N ALA A 337 8.84 8.17 -5.39
CA ALA A 337 9.72 7.85 -6.48
C ALA A 337 10.24 9.15 -7.09
N GLU A 338 11.53 9.33 -7.14
CA GLU A 338 12.15 10.52 -7.72
C GLU A 338 12.44 10.31 -9.19
N MET A 339 12.04 11.29 -10.03
CA MET A 339 12.44 11.31 -11.43
C MET A 339 13.89 11.70 -11.55
N VAL A 340 14.74 10.80 -12.06
CA VAL A 340 16.19 11.01 -12.15
C VAL A 340 16.71 10.64 -13.55
N MET A 341 17.78 11.30 -13.98
CA MET A 341 18.59 10.80 -15.09
C MET A 341 19.42 9.62 -14.59
N LEU A 342 19.41 8.50 -15.29
CA LEU A 342 20.04 7.27 -14.83
C LEU A 342 21.57 7.37 -14.86
N ASP A 343 22.13 8.18 -15.79
CA ASP A 343 23.56 8.49 -15.79
C ASP A 343 23.99 9.25 -14.54
N GLU A 344 23.18 10.18 -14.06
CA GLU A 344 23.45 10.91 -12.80
C GLU A 344 23.28 9.99 -11.57
N PHE A 345 22.30 9.08 -11.63
CA PHE A 345 22.00 8.17 -10.52
C PHE A 345 23.06 7.09 -10.33
N PHE A 346 23.52 6.46 -11.42
CA PHE A 346 24.50 5.39 -11.38
C PHE A 346 25.96 5.86 -11.53
N GLY A 347 26.17 7.06 -12.08
CA GLY A 347 27.49 7.60 -12.38
C GLY A 347 28.29 6.70 -13.34
N GLU A 348 29.56 6.41 -12.99
CA GLU A 348 30.44 5.57 -13.80
C GLU A 348 29.93 4.13 -13.95
N SER A 349 29.05 3.68 -13.04
CA SER A 349 28.45 2.34 -13.05
C SER A 349 27.18 2.23 -13.87
N THR A 350 26.83 3.24 -14.68
CA THR A 350 25.61 3.24 -15.49
C THR A 350 25.58 2.06 -16.46
N PRO A 351 24.59 1.15 -16.34
CA PRO A 351 24.44 0.06 -17.29
C PRO A 351 24.21 0.57 -18.71
N GLU A 352 24.87 -0.01 -19.72
CA GLU A 352 24.80 0.44 -21.11
C GLU A 352 23.35 0.55 -21.64
N ALA A 353 22.49 -0.38 -21.20
CA ALA A 353 21.08 -0.43 -21.59
C ALA A 353 20.23 0.78 -21.13
N VAL A 354 20.73 1.57 -20.19
CA VAL A 354 20.00 2.71 -19.61
C VAL A 354 20.75 4.03 -19.75
N LYS A 355 21.85 4.07 -20.48
CA LYS A 355 22.59 5.30 -20.74
C LYS A 355 21.71 6.33 -21.46
N GLY A 356 21.80 7.58 -21.03
CA GLY A 356 21.02 8.68 -21.59
C GLY A 356 19.51 8.59 -21.29
N ARG A 357 19.09 7.66 -20.45
CA ARG A 357 17.68 7.47 -20.07
C ARG A 357 17.37 8.05 -18.69
N TRP A 358 16.11 8.23 -18.45
CA TRP A 358 15.58 8.63 -17.15
C TRP A 358 14.76 7.49 -16.53
N GLY A 359 14.48 7.59 -15.24
CA GLY A 359 13.68 6.60 -14.53
C GLY A 359 13.15 7.13 -13.20
N LEU A 360 12.53 6.25 -12.44
CA LEU A 360 12.01 6.53 -11.10
C LEU A 360 12.87 5.85 -10.04
N ALA A 361 13.62 6.62 -9.29
CA ALA A 361 14.44 6.14 -8.17
C ALA A 361 13.59 5.97 -6.91
N MET A 362 13.64 4.78 -6.32
CA MET A 362 12.94 4.44 -5.09
C MET A 362 13.91 3.78 -4.11
N SER A 363 14.37 4.52 -3.11
CA SER A 363 15.32 3.99 -2.13
C SER A 363 16.58 3.41 -2.81
N ILE A 364 16.79 2.08 -2.71
CA ILE A 364 17.97 1.37 -3.25
C ILE A 364 17.76 0.78 -4.65
N ARG A 365 16.71 1.19 -5.38
CA ARG A 365 16.39 0.65 -6.70
C ARG A 365 15.81 1.72 -7.61
N VAL A 366 15.98 1.49 -8.88
CA VAL A 366 15.43 2.34 -9.94
C VAL A 366 14.53 1.52 -10.83
N LEU A 367 13.35 2.05 -11.13
CA LEU A 367 12.48 1.56 -12.18
C LEU A 367 12.77 2.36 -13.46
N ALA A 368 13.45 1.74 -14.40
CA ALA A 368 13.56 2.27 -15.75
C ALA A 368 12.24 1.97 -16.48
N LEU A 369 11.54 3.02 -16.87
CA LEU A 369 10.28 2.93 -17.58
C LEU A 369 10.58 2.61 -19.06
N MET A 370 10.53 1.34 -19.39
CA MET A 370 10.80 0.81 -20.74
C MET A 370 9.68 -0.14 -21.12
N GLU A 371 9.30 -0.14 -22.39
CA GLU A 371 8.51 -1.24 -22.94
C GLU A 371 9.34 -2.53 -23.00
N ASN A 372 8.67 -3.63 -22.76
CA ASN A 372 9.21 -4.98 -23.05
C ASN A 372 8.77 -5.43 -24.43
#